data_784bf08fd662dc1b5483caba75e6b03b
#
_entry.id   784bf08fd662dc1b5483caba75e6b03b
#
_cell.length_a   1.000
_cell.length_b   1.000
_cell.length_c   1.000
_cell.angle_alpha   90.00
_cell.angle_beta   90.00
_cell.angle_gamma   90.00
#
_symmetry.space_group_name_H-M   'P 1'
#
loop_
_entity.id
_entity.type
_entity.pdbx_description
1 polymer ?
#
loop_
_entity_poly.entity_id
_entity_poly.type
_entity_poly.pdbx_seq_one_letter_code
_entity_poly.pdbx_strand_id
1 'polypeptide(L)'
;MNFLNAFQKDNSLKKLDTSEKIHINGLSLLKMLKHARQGIPLEVIGILLGQRIDQYTIEIFDVFSTPQVATGSNVETTDENYQAQYMSLLERTGYSDLISVGWYHSHPGFDVFLSGVDYRNQEIMERIDPRAVAIVVDPIRSVRGRVVIGAFRNIPQDNLKRLIRQKPKSRRIEDPRQKTSFIGHTMKPSRKTRKRGLNSTFYQMPIEFKMNKNETHMLASLHRPNWSNGFKMKSFVKNDSYCLNMIKNLSLCASNYRSLILEEGNFKSERETELAKVGKVDPKLFLKENSNELAFSQAALMSVLHISKQSF
;
A
#
# COMPACT_ATOMS: atom_id res chain seq x y z
N MET A 1 -3.16 51.01 33.51
CA MET A 1 -3.56 50.52 32.17
C MET A 1 -3.46 49.01 32.19
N ASN A 2 -4.59 48.33 32.09
CA ASN A 2 -4.74 46.90 32.39
C ASN A 2 -4.21 46.00 31.25
N PHE A 3 -3.10 45.32 31.49
CA PHE A 3 -2.59 44.23 30.63
C PHE A 3 -3.34 42.89 30.80
N LEU A 4 -4.46 42.87 31.54
CA LEU A 4 -5.19 41.65 31.88
C LEU A 4 -6.31 41.26 30.89
N ASN A 5 -6.57 42.04 29.84
CA ASN A 5 -7.66 41.76 28.90
C ASN A 5 -7.25 41.11 27.58
N ALA A 6 -5.99 40.65 27.42
CA ALA A 6 -5.52 40.03 26.20
C ALA A 6 -5.74 38.52 26.12
N PHE A 7 -6.25 37.88 27.17
CA PHE A 7 -6.66 36.47 27.15
C PHE A 7 -8.18 36.33 27.20
N GLN A 8 -8.89 37.06 26.37
CA GLN A 8 -10.22 36.60 26.00
C GLN A 8 -10.01 35.29 25.24
N LYS A 9 -10.28 34.16 25.94
CA LYS A 9 -10.50 32.87 25.33
C LYS A 9 -11.43 33.06 24.15
N ASP A 10 -10.89 32.99 22.95
CA ASP A 10 -11.70 32.91 21.74
C ASP A 10 -12.44 31.57 21.80
N ASN A 11 -13.58 31.61 22.52
CA ASN A 11 -14.51 30.50 22.69
C ASN A 11 -15.40 30.33 21.45
N SER A 12 -14.96 30.82 20.31
CA SER A 12 -15.46 30.37 19.01
C SER A 12 -14.98 28.93 18.86
N LEU A 13 -15.81 28.04 19.36
CA LEU A 13 -15.64 26.59 19.27
C LEU A 13 -15.33 26.25 17.81
N LYS A 14 -14.06 25.97 17.51
CA LYS A 14 -13.59 25.67 16.18
C LYS A 14 -14.47 24.55 15.60
N LYS A 15 -15.12 24.83 14.48
CA LYS A 15 -15.85 23.81 13.73
C LYS A 15 -14.88 22.70 13.42
N LEU A 16 -15.30 21.43 13.63
CA LEU A 16 -14.46 20.27 13.31
C LEU A 16 -14.02 20.38 11.84
N ASP A 17 -12.73 20.56 11.63
CA ASP A 17 -12.15 20.55 10.29
C ASP A 17 -11.83 19.10 9.93
N THR A 18 -12.49 18.60 8.92
CA THR A 18 -12.31 17.24 8.39
C THR A 18 -11.72 17.27 6.98
N SER A 19 -11.06 18.37 6.57
CA SER A 19 -10.48 18.55 5.23
C SER A 19 -9.15 17.85 5.06
N GLU A 20 -8.54 17.36 6.15
CA GLU A 20 -7.28 16.63 6.11
C GLU A 20 -7.42 15.32 5.34
N LYS A 21 -6.45 15.03 4.49
CA LYS A 21 -6.40 13.84 3.63
C LYS A 21 -5.15 12.99 3.90
N ILE A 22 -5.28 11.71 3.62
CA ILE A 22 -4.23 10.72 3.81
C ILE A 22 -3.73 10.25 2.45
N HIS A 23 -2.45 10.44 2.18
CA HIS A 23 -1.78 9.86 1.03
C HIS A 23 -1.15 8.53 1.44
N ILE A 24 -1.44 7.46 0.73
CA ILE A 24 -0.88 6.14 0.99
C ILE A 24 -0.05 5.70 -0.22
N ASN A 25 1.21 5.37 0.01
CA ASN A 25 2.07 4.81 -1.03
C ASN A 25 1.64 3.40 -1.42
N GLY A 26 1.88 3.03 -2.67
CA GLY A 26 1.52 1.71 -3.18
C GLY A 26 2.18 0.56 -2.42
N LEU A 27 3.45 0.73 -2.00
CA LEU A 27 4.17 -0.27 -1.20
C LEU A 27 3.55 -0.44 0.18
N SER A 28 3.20 0.65 0.87
CA SER A 28 2.54 0.62 2.18
C SER A 28 1.21 -0.12 2.11
N LEU A 29 0.40 0.16 1.08
CA LEU A 29 -0.85 -0.53 0.84
C LEU A 29 -0.65 -2.04 0.65
N LEU A 30 0.34 -2.44 -0.16
CA LEU A 30 0.64 -3.85 -0.39
C LEU A 30 1.11 -4.57 0.88
N LYS A 31 1.95 -3.92 1.69
CA LYS A 31 2.41 -4.46 2.98
C LYS A 31 1.23 -4.67 3.94
N MET A 32 0.35 -3.66 4.08
CA MET A 32 -0.86 -3.77 4.91
C MET A 32 -1.76 -4.93 4.45
N LEU A 33 -2.06 -5.01 3.14
CA LEU A 33 -2.91 -6.07 2.59
C LEU A 33 -2.28 -7.46 2.72
N LYS A 34 -0.97 -7.58 2.52
CA LYS A 34 -0.24 -8.84 2.70
C LYS A 34 -0.32 -9.30 4.15
N HIS A 35 0.00 -8.40 5.10
CA HIS A 35 -0.06 -8.69 6.52
C HIS A 35 -1.49 -9.07 6.95
N ALA A 36 -2.50 -8.29 6.54
CA ALA A 36 -3.90 -8.57 6.82
C ALA A 36 -4.36 -9.94 6.29
N ARG A 37 -3.92 -10.34 5.10
CA ARG A 37 -4.24 -11.66 4.53
C ARG A 37 -3.56 -12.81 5.25
N GLN A 38 -2.34 -12.62 5.73
CA GLN A 38 -1.61 -13.63 6.50
C GLN A 38 -2.26 -13.88 7.87
N GLY A 39 -2.91 -12.87 8.43
CA GLY A 39 -3.60 -12.98 9.71
C GLY A 39 -4.96 -13.67 9.67
N ILE A 40 -5.59 -13.81 8.50
CA ILE A 40 -6.93 -14.43 8.41
C ILE A 40 -6.95 -15.80 9.07
N PRO A 41 -7.93 -16.08 9.96
CA PRO A 41 -9.17 -15.33 10.23
C PRO A 41 -9.05 -14.26 11.32
N LEU A 42 -7.89 -14.09 11.93
CA LEU A 42 -7.66 -13.15 13.05
C LEU A 42 -7.34 -11.74 12.55
N GLU A 43 -7.57 -10.76 13.41
CA GLU A 43 -7.16 -9.38 13.17
C GLU A 43 -5.65 -9.23 13.33
N VAL A 44 -5.05 -8.30 12.58
CA VAL A 44 -3.64 -7.94 12.70
C VAL A 44 -3.50 -6.44 12.94
N ILE A 45 -2.42 -6.05 13.62
CA ILE A 45 -2.11 -4.66 13.94
C ILE A 45 -0.68 -4.30 13.52
N GLY A 46 -0.46 -3.03 13.17
CA GLY A 46 0.86 -2.49 12.88
C GLY A 46 0.85 -0.96 12.89
N ILE A 47 2.02 -0.39 12.68
CA ILE A 47 2.29 1.04 12.79
C ILE A 47 2.45 1.64 11.38
N LEU A 48 1.96 2.87 11.22
CA LEU A 48 2.09 3.68 10.03
C LEU A 48 3.31 4.60 10.17
N LEU A 49 4.19 4.57 9.19
CA LEU A 49 5.36 5.44 9.09
C LEU A 49 5.13 6.46 7.98
N GLY A 50 5.36 7.72 8.30
CA GLY A 50 5.10 8.78 7.33
C GLY A 50 5.61 10.13 7.75
N GLN A 51 5.10 11.14 7.07
CA GLN A 51 5.41 12.56 7.32
C GLN A 51 4.13 13.39 7.26
N ARG A 52 4.14 14.49 7.97
CA ARG A 52 3.12 15.54 7.86
C ARG A 52 3.61 16.55 6.83
N ILE A 53 3.13 16.44 5.59
CA ILE A 53 3.56 17.30 4.48
C ILE A 53 3.12 18.74 4.71
N ASP A 54 1.87 18.91 5.14
CA ASP A 54 1.28 20.20 5.46
C ASP A 54 0.18 20.06 6.52
N GLN A 55 -0.56 21.14 6.77
CA GLN A 55 -1.65 21.17 7.76
C GLN A 55 -2.80 20.22 7.38
N TYR A 56 -2.96 19.88 6.10
CA TYR A 56 -4.10 19.12 5.56
C TYR A 56 -3.70 17.79 4.95
N THR A 57 -2.41 17.42 4.97
CA THR A 57 -1.92 16.24 4.29
C THR A 57 -0.96 15.44 5.18
N ILE A 58 -1.27 14.16 5.36
CA ILE A 58 -0.37 13.18 5.94
C ILE A 58 -0.01 12.20 4.83
N GLU A 59 1.28 11.93 4.63
CA GLU A 59 1.76 10.96 3.67
C GLU A 59 2.35 9.75 4.39
N ILE A 60 1.85 8.56 4.06
CA ILE A 60 2.29 7.28 4.60
C ILE A 60 3.25 6.65 3.59
N PHE A 61 4.53 6.58 3.96
CA PHE A 61 5.60 6.05 3.11
C PHE A 61 5.83 4.57 3.33
N ASP A 62 5.67 4.09 4.57
CA ASP A 62 5.89 2.69 4.91
C ASP A 62 5.02 2.26 6.09
N VAL A 63 5.00 0.96 6.35
CA VAL A 63 4.31 0.36 7.48
C VAL A 63 5.11 -0.82 8.00
N PHE A 64 5.00 -1.10 9.30
CA PHE A 64 5.55 -2.31 9.89
C PHE A 64 4.54 -2.98 10.83
N SER A 65 4.61 -4.31 10.89
CA SER A 65 3.83 -5.11 11.82
C SER A 65 4.47 -5.10 13.21
N THR A 66 3.66 -5.08 14.25
CA THR A 66 4.12 -5.26 15.62
C THR A 66 4.03 -6.73 16.06
N PRO A 67 4.88 -7.20 16.98
CA PRO A 67 4.65 -8.47 17.66
C PRO A 67 3.28 -8.44 18.34
N GLN A 68 2.45 -9.45 18.08
CA GLN A 68 1.04 -9.39 18.48
C GLN A 68 0.49 -10.77 18.84
N VAL A 69 -0.50 -10.79 19.73
CA VAL A 69 -1.37 -11.93 19.97
C VAL A 69 -2.78 -11.51 19.60
N ALA A 70 -3.41 -12.30 18.73
CA ALA A 70 -4.76 -12.08 18.28
C ALA A 70 -5.70 -13.14 18.84
N THR A 71 -6.87 -12.69 19.29
CA THR A 71 -8.02 -13.54 19.61
C THR A 71 -9.11 -13.32 18.56
N GLY A 72 -10.19 -14.08 18.61
CA GLY A 72 -11.26 -13.97 17.59
C GLY A 72 -11.94 -12.60 17.50
N SER A 73 -11.73 -11.69 18.44
CA SER A 73 -12.38 -10.38 18.52
C SER A 73 -11.47 -9.22 18.91
N ASN A 74 -10.20 -9.49 19.17
CA ASN A 74 -9.24 -8.46 19.60
C ASN A 74 -7.81 -8.83 19.21
N VAL A 75 -6.97 -7.81 18.98
CA VAL A 75 -5.54 -7.95 18.75
C VAL A 75 -4.78 -7.02 19.70
N GLU A 76 -3.76 -7.53 20.35
CA GLU A 76 -2.93 -6.79 21.30
C GLU A 76 -1.46 -6.93 20.96
N THR A 77 -0.70 -5.84 21.12
CA THR A 77 0.75 -5.83 20.96
C THR A 77 1.39 -6.52 22.18
N THR A 78 2.32 -7.44 21.94
CA THR A 78 3.01 -8.19 23.02
C THR A 78 4.26 -7.50 23.52
N ASP A 79 4.83 -6.58 22.75
CA ASP A 79 6.05 -5.86 23.11
C ASP A 79 5.83 -4.34 22.91
N GLU A 80 5.67 -3.63 24.01
CA GLU A 80 5.48 -2.18 24.01
C GLU A 80 6.74 -1.41 23.58
N ASN A 81 7.93 -2.00 23.76
CA ASN A 81 9.20 -1.37 23.40
C ASN A 81 9.56 -1.57 21.92
N TYR A 82 8.92 -2.53 21.24
CA TYR A 82 9.24 -2.87 19.85
C TYR A 82 9.15 -1.65 18.91
N GLN A 83 8.14 -0.83 19.07
CA GLN A 83 7.98 0.38 18.26
C GLN A 83 9.17 1.33 18.46
N ALA A 84 9.59 1.58 19.70
CA ALA A 84 10.72 2.45 20.01
C ALA A 84 12.04 1.90 19.44
N GLN A 85 12.26 0.60 19.56
CA GLN A 85 13.43 -0.08 19.02
C GLN A 85 13.45 0.01 17.49
N TYR A 86 12.31 -0.19 16.83
CA TYR A 86 12.19 -0.08 15.38
C TYR A 86 12.45 1.36 14.89
N MET A 87 11.90 2.36 15.58
CA MET A 87 12.15 3.78 15.27
C MET A 87 13.63 4.14 15.42
N SER A 88 14.29 3.70 16.49
CA SER A 88 15.73 3.89 16.68
C SER A 88 16.56 3.22 15.57
N LEU A 89 16.14 2.06 15.10
CA LEU A 89 16.78 1.40 13.95
C LEU A 89 16.64 2.22 12.66
N LEU A 90 15.46 2.78 12.41
CA LEU A 90 15.22 3.64 11.25
C LEU A 90 16.10 4.89 11.27
N GLU A 91 16.23 5.56 12.41
CA GLU A 91 17.12 6.71 12.58
C GLU A 91 18.59 6.34 12.24
N ARG A 92 19.05 5.20 12.72
CA ARG A 92 20.41 4.69 12.45
C ARG A 92 20.66 4.32 10.99
N THR A 93 19.61 3.99 10.24
CA THR A 93 19.68 3.60 8.82
C THR A 93 19.46 4.79 7.87
N GLY A 94 19.33 6.02 8.39
CA GLY A 94 19.20 7.23 7.59
C GLY A 94 17.76 7.62 7.23
N TYR A 95 16.77 6.97 7.85
CA TYR A 95 15.35 7.31 7.68
C TYR A 95 14.81 8.12 8.86
N SER A 96 15.60 9.08 9.35
CA SER A 96 15.27 9.96 10.48
C SER A 96 14.02 10.82 10.25
N ASP A 97 13.66 11.07 9.00
CA ASP A 97 12.52 11.92 8.65
C ASP A 97 11.17 11.22 8.77
N LEU A 98 11.17 9.89 8.94
CA LEU A 98 9.95 9.11 9.11
C LEU A 98 9.53 9.08 10.58
N ILE A 99 8.31 9.47 10.83
CA ILE A 99 7.68 9.41 12.16
C ILE A 99 6.52 8.43 12.17
N SER A 100 6.13 7.99 13.36
CA SER A 100 4.86 7.29 13.52
C SER A 100 3.72 8.28 13.35
N VAL A 101 2.88 8.08 12.33
CA VAL A 101 1.71 8.93 12.03
C VAL A 101 0.39 8.28 12.41
N GLY A 102 0.45 7.08 12.96
CA GLY A 102 -0.72 6.33 13.41
C GLY A 102 -0.52 4.82 13.33
N TRP A 103 -1.60 4.10 13.25
CA TRP A 103 -1.62 2.65 13.26
C TRP A 103 -2.64 2.09 12.26
N TYR A 104 -2.49 0.82 11.92
CA TYR A 104 -3.47 0.10 11.10
C TYR A 104 -3.83 -1.24 11.73
N HIS A 105 -5.01 -1.72 11.44
CA HIS A 105 -5.46 -3.07 11.77
C HIS A 105 -6.39 -3.63 10.70
N SER A 106 -6.64 -4.92 10.78
CA SER A 106 -7.52 -5.60 9.82
C SER A 106 -8.83 -6.02 10.45
N HIS A 107 -9.92 -5.94 9.66
CA HIS A 107 -11.23 -6.48 9.97
C HIS A 107 -11.61 -7.55 8.93
N PRO A 108 -11.19 -8.82 9.08
CA PRO A 108 -11.45 -9.85 8.07
C PRO A 108 -12.95 -10.10 7.86
N GLY A 109 -13.54 -9.55 6.79
CA GLY A 109 -14.95 -9.72 6.43
C GLY A 109 -15.96 -8.84 7.16
N PHE A 110 -15.52 -7.99 8.10
CA PHE A 110 -16.41 -7.20 8.96
C PHE A 110 -16.69 -5.78 8.45
N ASP A 111 -16.06 -5.37 7.35
CA ASP A 111 -16.12 -4.00 6.85
C ASP A 111 -15.21 -3.03 7.62
N VAL A 112 -15.06 -1.78 7.13
CA VAL A 112 -14.16 -0.79 7.69
C VAL A 112 -14.90 0.18 8.62
N PHE A 113 -14.53 0.19 9.88
CA PHE A 113 -15.08 1.05 10.95
C PHE A 113 -14.15 0.93 12.17
N LEU A 114 -14.37 1.72 13.22
CA LEU A 114 -13.71 1.51 14.50
C LEU A 114 -14.67 0.81 15.47
N SER A 115 -14.23 -0.28 16.08
CA SER A 115 -14.90 -0.92 17.21
C SER A 115 -14.79 -0.05 18.47
N GLY A 116 -15.45 -0.43 19.54
CA GLY A 116 -15.33 0.29 20.82
C GLY A 116 -13.93 0.21 21.42
N VAL A 117 -13.19 -0.87 21.13
CA VAL A 117 -11.78 -1.04 21.55
C VAL A 117 -10.90 -0.14 20.70
N ASP A 118 -11.06 -0.18 19.37
CA ASP A 118 -10.30 0.64 18.43
C ASP A 118 -10.47 2.13 18.70
N TYR A 119 -11.70 2.55 19.03
CA TYR A 119 -11.99 3.92 19.40
C TYR A 119 -11.15 4.37 20.62
N ARG A 120 -11.04 3.52 21.64
CA ARG A 120 -10.24 3.82 22.84
C ARG A 120 -8.75 3.84 22.54
N ASN A 121 -8.27 2.89 21.74
CA ASN A 121 -6.88 2.87 21.30
C ASN A 121 -6.55 4.11 20.49
N GLN A 122 -7.42 4.50 19.58
CA GLN A 122 -7.26 5.72 18.81
C GLN A 122 -7.29 6.98 19.72
N GLU A 123 -8.13 7.02 20.74
CA GLU A 123 -8.15 8.12 21.72
C GLU A 123 -6.80 8.24 22.46
N ILE A 124 -6.18 7.12 22.82
CA ILE A 124 -4.84 7.13 23.45
C ILE A 124 -3.80 7.66 22.47
N MET A 125 -3.82 7.21 21.24
CA MET A 125 -2.89 7.69 20.19
C MET A 125 -3.07 9.18 19.92
N GLU A 126 -4.31 9.68 19.86
CA GLU A 126 -4.60 11.09 19.63
C GLU A 126 -4.23 12.01 20.81
N ARG A 127 -4.08 11.46 22.02
CA ARG A 127 -3.54 12.21 23.17
C ARG A 127 -2.04 12.46 23.01
N ILE A 128 -1.31 11.52 22.39
CA ILE A 128 0.12 11.63 22.11
C ILE A 128 0.33 12.52 20.87
N ASP A 129 -0.38 12.20 19.81
CA ASP A 129 -0.38 12.94 18.55
C ASP A 129 -1.81 13.23 18.09
N PRO A 130 -2.30 14.48 18.22
CA PRO A 130 -3.65 14.84 17.80
C PRO A 130 -3.96 14.60 16.32
N ARG A 131 -2.92 14.38 15.52
CA ARG A 131 -3.05 14.07 14.09
C ARG A 131 -2.87 12.57 13.77
N ALA A 132 -2.79 11.72 14.79
CA ALA A 132 -2.72 10.28 14.60
C ALA A 132 -3.92 9.74 13.83
N VAL A 133 -3.65 8.77 12.96
CA VAL A 133 -4.65 8.16 12.06
C VAL A 133 -4.80 6.68 12.36
N ALA A 134 -6.03 6.19 12.42
CA ALA A 134 -6.33 4.77 12.42
C ALA A 134 -6.74 4.32 11.01
N ILE A 135 -6.04 3.34 10.45
CA ILE A 135 -6.41 2.71 9.17
C ILE A 135 -6.98 1.33 9.43
N VAL A 136 -8.14 1.06 8.85
CA VAL A 136 -8.78 -0.26 8.89
C VAL A 136 -8.82 -0.85 7.49
N VAL A 137 -8.41 -2.11 7.36
CA VAL A 137 -8.36 -2.83 6.08
C VAL A 137 -9.17 -4.11 6.17
N ASP A 138 -10.04 -4.37 5.19
CA ASP A 138 -10.74 -5.64 5.07
C ASP A 138 -10.07 -6.52 3.99
N PRO A 139 -9.24 -7.52 4.38
CA PRO A 139 -8.52 -8.35 3.43
C PRO A 139 -9.42 -9.31 2.63
N ILE A 140 -10.58 -9.69 3.18
CA ILE A 140 -11.50 -10.63 2.52
C ILE A 140 -12.25 -9.93 1.40
N ARG A 141 -12.68 -8.68 1.63
CA ARG A 141 -13.42 -7.90 0.64
C ARG A 141 -12.52 -7.17 -0.35
N SER A 142 -11.22 -7.08 -0.06
CA SER A 142 -10.21 -6.48 -0.94
C SER A 142 -9.78 -7.49 -2.02
N VAL A 143 -10.63 -7.68 -3.03
CA VAL A 143 -10.43 -8.64 -4.11
C VAL A 143 -10.74 -8.03 -5.47
N ARG A 144 -10.18 -8.63 -6.54
CA ARG A 144 -10.44 -8.25 -7.95
C ARG A 144 -10.18 -6.77 -8.23
N GLY A 145 -9.04 -6.25 -7.77
CA GLY A 145 -8.65 -4.86 -7.98
C GLY A 145 -9.39 -3.83 -7.12
N ARG A 146 -10.21 -4.26 -6.17
CA ARG A 146 -10.84 -3.40 -5.18
C ARG A 146 -10.09 -3.49 -3.87
N VAL A 147 -9.88 -2.35 -3.23
CA VAL A 147 -9.34 -2.25 -1.88
C VAL A 147 -10.43 -1.70 -0.97
N VAL A 148 -10.75 -2.44 0.08
CA VAL A 148 -11.68 -2.01 1.13
C VAL A 148 -10.84 -1.53 2.30
N ILE A 149 -10.69 -0.21 2.40
CA ILE A 149 -9.84 0.48 3.36
C ILE A 149 -10.53 1.75 3.84
N GLY A 150 -10.33 2.13 5.09
CA GLY A 150 -10.81 3.38 5.66
C GLY A 150 -9.76 3.98 6.58
N ALA A 151 -9.61 5.30 6.54
CA ALA A 151 -8.83 6.07 7.50
C ALA A 151 -9.79 6.82 8.43
N PHE A 152 -9.54 6.77 9.72
CA PHE A 152 -10.44 7.28 10.74
C PHE A 152 -9.70 8.12 11.77
N ARG A 153 -10.42 9.07 12.35
CA ARG A 153 -10.02 9.84 13.52
C ARG A 153 -11.23 10.07 14.40
N ASN A 154 -11.00 10.17 15.71
CA ASN A 154 -12.06 10.42 16.67
C ASN A 154 -12.60 11.84 16.55
N ILE A 155 -13.89 12.04 16.87
CA ILE A 155 -14.47 13.36 17.00
C ILE A 155 -14.16 13.86 18.42
N PRO A 156 -13.49 15.03 18.58
CA PRO A 156 -13.19 15.57 19.89
C PRO A 156 -14.44 15.68 20.76
N GLN A 157 -14.34 15.35 22.05
CA GLN A 157 -15.47 15.28 22.96
C GLN A 157 -16.28 16.56 23.04
N ASP A 158 -15.64 17.73 22.91
CA ASP A 158 -16.32 19.03 22.92
C ASP A 158 -17.24 19.19 21.69
N ASN A 159 -16.80 18.70 20.56
CA ASN A 159 -17.62 18.67 19.34
C ASN A 159 -18.73 17.61 19.43
N LEU A 160 -18.46 16.47 20.08
CA LEU A 160 -19.44 15.42 20.30
C LEU A 160 -20.63 15.90 21.15
N LYS A 161 -20.38 16.63 22.27
CA LYS A 161 -21.42 17.22 23.11
C LYS A 161 -22.33 18.19 22.33
N ARG A 162 -21.77 18.88 21.32
CA ARG A 162 -22.54 19.78 20.43
C ARG A 162 -23.38 19.00 19.43
N LEU A 163 -22.82 17.99 18.80
CA LEU A 163 -23.54 17.13 17.85
C LEU A 163 -24.74 16.43 18.50
N ILE A 164 -24.58 16.00 19.76
CA ILE A 164 -25.67 15.40 20.55
C ILE A 164 -26.75 16.44 20.90
N ARG A 165 -26.37 17.66 21.21
CA ARG A 165 -27.32 18.75 21.52
C ARG A 165 -28.09 19.28 20.31
N GLN A 166 -27.44 19.24 19.13
CA GLN A 166 -28.09 19.54 17.87
C GLN A 166 -28.80 18.24 17.38
N LYS A 167 -30.03 18.01 17.86
CA LYS A 167 -30.90 16.99 17.30
C LYS A 167 -30.93 17.22 15.79
N PRO A 168 -30.48 16.27 14.94
CA PRO A 168 -30.53 16.45 13.51
C PRO A 168 -31.99 16.55 13.10
N LYS A 169 -32.45 17.73 12.74
CA LYS A 169 -33.64 17.87 11.91
C LYS A 169 -33.30 17.14 10.61
N SER A 170 -33.74 15.92 10.53
CA SER A 170 -33.85 14.96 9.41
C SER A 170 -33.34 15.39 8.02
N ARG A 171 -32.18 15.92 7.88
CA ARG A 171 -31.52 16.04 6.57
C ARG A 171 -30.20 15.32 6.64
N ARG A 172 -30.06 14.30 5.79
CA ARG A 172 -28.83 13.59 5.50
C ARG A 172 -27.72 14.62 5.28
N ILE A 173 -26.87 14.83 6.26
CA ILE A 173 -25.60 15.51 6.03
C ILE A 173 -24.74 14.46 5.33
N GLU A 174 -24.90 14.36 4.02
CA GLU A 174 -23.93 13.67 3.19
C GLU A 174 -22.68 14.54 3.22
N ASP A 175 -21.58 14.00 3.76
CA ASP A 175 -20.29 14.70 3.70
C ASP A 175 -19.97 14.93 2.21
N PRO A 176 -19.94 16.19 1.73
CA PRO A 176 -19.72 16.47 0.30
C PRO A 176 -18.38 15.96 -0.19
N ARG A 177 -17.41 15.68 0.70
CA ARG A 177 -16.10 15.13 0.37
C ARG A 177 -16.13 13.65 0.03
N GLN A 178 -17.11 12.89 0.50
CA GLN A 178 -17.29 11.50 0.10
C GLN A 178 -17.75 11.37 -1.37
N LYS A 179 -18.25 12.46 -1.96
CA LYS A 179 -18.66 12.50 -3.38
C LYS A 179 -17.49 12.80 -4.31
N THR A 180 -16.41 13.38 -3.81
CA THR A 180 -15.29 13.86 -4.62
C THR A 180 -14.04 12.97 -4.59
N SER A 181 -14.03 11.87 -3.81
CA SER A 181 -12.94 10.92 -3.91
C SER A 181 -13.04 10.22 -5.26
N PHE A 182 -12.26 10.71 -6.20
CA PHE A 182 -12.18 10.25 -7.59
C PHE A 182 -11.67 8.81 -7.73
N ILE A 183 -11.17 8.26 -6.66
CA ILE A 183 -10.81 6.85 -6.55
C ILE A 183 -12.10 6.12 -6.21
N GLY A 184 -12.84 5.71 -7.23
CA GLY A 184 -14.14 5.05 -7.16
C GLY A 184 -14.19 3.73 -6.41
N HIS A 185 -13.41 3.58 -5.36
CA HIS A 185 -13.19 2.36 -4.61
C HIS A 185 -13.47 2.49 -3.11
N THR A 186 -13.66 3.68 -2.59
CA THR A 186 -14.19 3.84 -1.23
C THR A 186 -15.67 3.55 -1.28
N MET A 187 -16.06 2.40 -0.77
CA MET A 187 -17.48 2.04 -0.68
C MET A 187 -18.19 3.05 0.21
N LYS A 188 -19.36 3.52 -0.23
CA LYS A 188 -20.25 4.33 0.62
C LYS A 188 -20.43 3.61 1.96
N PRO A 189 -20.27 4.29 3.10
CA PRO A 189 -20.42 3.63 4.41
C PRO A 189 -21.79 2.96 4.51
N SER A 190 -21.76 1.70 4.90
CA SER A 190 -22.97 0.89 5.04
C SER A 190 -23.86 1.46 6.16
N ARG A 191 -25.16 1.12 6.14
CA ARG A 191 -26.06 1.46 7.27
C ARG A 191 -25.54 0.90 8.60
N LYS A 192 -24.84 -0.25 8.56
CA LYS A 192 -24.24 -0.89 9.73
C LYS A 192 -23.09 -0.06 10.29
N THR A 193 -22.23 0.48 9.43
CA THR A 193 -21.08 1.34 9.83
C THR A 193 -21.55 2.64 10.48
N ARG A 194 -22.63 3.24 9.96
CA ARG A 194 -23.26 4.42 10.59
C ARG A 194 -23.83 4.13 11.98
N LYS A 195 -24.45 2.94 12.18
CA LYS A 195 -24.95 2.51 13.49
C LYS A 195 -23.81 2.26 14.50
N ARG A 196 -22.59 2.00 14.02
CA ARG A 196 -21.40 1.74 14.83
C ARG A 196 -20.63 3.01 15.21
N GLY A 197 -21.16 4.18 14.90
CA GLY A 197 -20.59 5.45 15.39
C GLY A 197 -19.95 6.34 14.33
N LEU A 198 -19.93 5.94 13.06
CA LEU A 198 -19.42 6.81 11.99
C LEU A 198 -20.21 8.12 11.93
N ASN A 199 -19.50 9.23 11.94
CA ASN A 199 -20.02 10.62 12.03
C ASN A 199 -20.72 10.96 13.34
N SER A 200 -20.63 10.09 14.36
CA SER A 200 -21.12 10.39 15.70
C SER A 200 -20.02 10.30 16.77
N THR A 201 -19.10 9.34 16.66
CA THR A 201 -17.96 9.18 17.58
C THR A 201 -16.63 9.36 16.87
N PHE A 202 -16.54 8.92 15.62
CA PHE A 202 -15.39 9.08 14.75
C PHE A 202 -15.83 9.49 13.34
N TYR A 203 -14.92 10.01 12.55
CA TYR A 203 -15.15 10.39 11.16
C TYR A 203 -14.13 9.72 10.23
N GLN A 204 -14.54 9.57 8.99
CA GLN A 204 -13.69 8.98 7.95
C GLN A 204 -12.96 10.09 7.20
N MET A 205 -11.65 9.91 7.02
CA MET A 205 -10.78 10.80 6.26
C MET A 205 -10.68 10.33 4.81
N PRO A 206 -10.56 11.24 3.85
CA PRO A 206 -10.32 10.87 2.45
C PRO A 206 -8.92 10.26 2.29
N ILE A 207 -8.86 9.16 1.53
CA ILE A 207 -7.61 8.49 1.17
C ILE A 207 -7.33 8.73 -0.30
N GLU A 208 -6.09 9.11 -0.60
CA GLU A 208 -5.54 9.19 -1.94
C GLU A 208 -4.34 8.25 -2.05
N PHE A 209 -4.29 7.46 -3.11
CA PHE A 209 -3.13 6.60 -3.36
C PHE A 209 -2.12 7.36 -4.19
N LYS A 210 -0.90 7.45 -3.69
CA LYS A 210 0.21 8.12 -4.35
C LYS A 210 1.28 7.10 -4.66
N MET A 211 1.74 7.08 -5.90
CA MET A 211 2.81 6.19 -6.32
C MET A 211 3.90 6.99 -6.99
N ASN A 212 5.13 6.70 -6.64
CA ASN A 212 6.27 7.23 -7.36
C ASN A 212 6.52 6.40 -8.65
N LYS A 213 7.41 6.85 -9.51
CA LYS A 213 7.72 6.17 -10.79
C LYS A 213 8.24 4.75 -10.56
N ASN A 214 9.05 4.53 -9.53
CA ASN A 214 9.63 3.22 -9.22
C ASN A 214 8.55 2.25 -8.70
N GLU A 215 7.65 2.71 -7.83
CA GLU A 215 6.52 1.93 -7.34
C GLU A 215 5.57 1.54 -8.48
N THR A 216 5.26 2.48 -9.37
CA THR A 216 4.43 2.21 -10.55
C THR A 216 5.07 1.14 -11.43
N HIS A 217 6.39 1.23 -11.67
CA HIS A 217 7.13 0.23 -12.44
C HIS A 217 7.16 -1.13 -11.74
N MET A 218 7.36 -1.14 -10.42
CA MET A 218 7.33 -2.35 -9.60
C MET A 218 5.95 -3.02 -9.68
N LEU A 219 4.87 -2.27 -9.48
CA LEU A 219 3.50 -2.78 -9.53
C LEU A 219 3.13 -3.30 -10.92
N ALA A 220 3.53 -2.60 -11.97
CA ALA A 220 3.35 -3.05 -13.34
C ALA A 220 4.10 -4.36 -13.65
N SER A 221 5.15 -4.66 -12.89
CA SER A 221 5.97 -5.85 -13.04
C SER A 221 5.57 -7.02 -12.11
N LEU A 222 4.59 -6.86 -11.23
CA LEU A 222 4.16 -7.89 -10.27
C LEU A 222 3.60 -9.16 -10.93
N HIS A 223 3.09 -9.06 -12.16
CA HIS A 223 2.60 -10.21 -12.93
C HIS A 223 3.72 -11.03 -13.57
N ARG A 224 4.94 -10.49 -13.61
CA ARG A 224 6.10 -11.22 -14.11
C ARG A 224 6.44 -12.37 -13.16
N PRO A 225 7.01 -13.46 -13.67
CA PRO A 225 7.44 -14.57 -12.83
C PRO A 225 8.30 -14.04 -11.67
N ASN A 226 7.96 -14.45 -10.47
CA ASN A 226 8.68 -13.97 -9.28
C ASN A 226 10.17 -14.32 -9.43
N TRP A 227 11.06 -13.34 -9.29
CA TRP A 227 12.50 -13.55 -9.33
C TRP A 227 12.96 -14.66 -8.37
N SER A 228 12.26 -14.88 -7.25
CA SER A 228 12.51 -16.00 -6.34
C SER A 228 12.29 -17.36 -6.98
N ASN A 229 11.55 -17.45 -8.09
CA ASN A 229 11.42 -18.71 -8.84
C ASN A 229 12.75 -19.12 -9.50
N GLY A 230 13.64 -18.16 -9.79
CA GLY A 230 14.99 -18.43 -10.26
C GLY A 230 15.87 -19.11 -9.20
N PHE A 231 15.58 -18.90 -7.92
CA PHE A 231 16.31 -19.53 -6.80
C PHE A 231 15.69 -20.86 -6.35
N LYS A 232 14.51 -21.24 -6.84
CA LYS A 232 13.96 -22.57 -6.57
C LYS A 232 14.76 -23.60 -7.36
N MET A 233 15.46 -24.48 -6.66
CA MET A 233 16.16 -25.60 -7.29
C MET A 233 15.16 -26.44 -8.09
N LYS A 234 15.29 -26.39 -9.40
CA LYS A 234 14.63 -27.36 -10.29
C LYS A 234 15.46 -28.65 -10.27
N SER A 235 14.80 -29.80 -10.38
CA SER A 235 15.56 -31.04 -10.58
C SER A 235 16.45 -30.89 -11.81
N PHE A 236 17.63 -31.49 -11.82
CA PHE A 236 18.60 -31.41 -12.93
C PHE A 236 17.92 -31.70 -14.29
N VAL A 237 17.13 -32.74 -14.37
CA VAL A 237 16.41 -33.12 -15.60
C VAL A 237 15.44 -32.02 -16.07
N LYS A 238 14.72 -31.40 -15.16
CA LYS A 238 13.80 -30.28 -15.50
C LYS A 238 14.55 -29.02 -15.90
N ASN A 239 15.72 -28.79 -15.32
CA ASN A 239 16.56 -27.65 -15.69
C ASN A 239 17.18 -27.84 -17.07
N ASP A 240 17.68 -29.03 -17.39
CA ASP A 240 18.25 -29.34 -18.72
C ASP A 240 17.18 -29.20 -19.80
N SER A 241 15.98 -29.73 -19.57
CA SER A 241 14.86 -29.59 -20.52
C SER A 241 14.47 -28.11 -20.70
N TYR A 242 14.47 -27.32 -19.62
CA TYR A 242 14.21 -25.89 -19.69
C TYR A 242 15.28 -25.15 -20.49
N CYS A 243 16.56 -25.40 -20.21
CA CYS A 243 17.69 -24.80 -20.94
C CYS A 243 17.67 -25.17 -22.42
N LEU A 244 17.42 -26.41 -22.76
CA LEU A 244 17.29 -26.86 -24.16
C LEU A 244 16.16 -26.15 -24.89
N ASN A 245 15.00 -25.97 -24.23
CA ASN A 245 13.89 -25.23 -24.82
C ASN A 245 14.23 -23.74 -25.00
N MET A 246 14.91 -23.13 -24.04
CA MET A 246 15.34 -21.73 -24.12
C MET A 246 16.37 -21.53 -25.24
N ILE A 247 17.32 -22.44 -25.40
CA ILE A 247 18.31 -22.41 -26.50
C ILE A 247 17.61 -22.56 -27.87
N LYS A 248 16.63 -23.45 -27.97
CA LYS A 248 15.83 -23.58 -29.21
C LYS A 248 15.07 -22.29 -29.52
N ASN A 249 14.46 -21.69 -28.53
CA ASN A 249 13.76 -20.40 -28.69
C ASN A 249 14.72 -19.28 -29.09
N LEU A 250 15.91 -19.22 -28.51
CA LEU A 250 16.94 -18.24 -28.87
C LEU A 250 17.40 -18.44 -30.30
N SER A 251 17.61 -19.70 -30.74
CA SER A 251 17.96 -20.04 -32.14
C SER A 251 16.88 -19.56 -33.11
N LEU A 252 15.61 -19.77 -32.77
CA LEU A 252 14.47 -19.26 -33.55
C LEU A 252 14.43 -17.74 -33.61
N CYS A 253 14.60 -17.08 -32.45
CA CYS A 253 14.65 -15.61 -32.37
C CYS A 253 15.81 -15.02 -33.18
N ALA A 254 16.98 -15.66 -33.14
CA ALA A 254 18.14 -15.25 -33.92
C ALA A 254 17.90 -15.44 -35.44
N SER A 255 17.24 -16.51 -35.85
CA SER A 255 16.83 -16.75 -37.22
C SER A 255 15.85 -15.69 -37.72
N ASN A 256 14.84 -15.35 -36.91
CA ASN A 256 13.86 -14.32 -37.23
C ASN A 256 14.52 -12.94 -37.33
N TYR A 257 15.46 -12.63 -36.45
CA TYR A 257 16.21 -11.36 -36.50
C TYR A 257 17.10 -11.31 -37.76
N ARG A 258 17.76 -12.40 -38.11
CA ARG A 258 18.52 -12.48 -39.34
C ARG A 258 17.65 -12.26 -40.58
N SER A 259 16.47 -12.88 -40.65
CA SER A 259 15.53 -12.69 -41.73
C SER A 259 15.09 -11.22 -41.88
N LEU A 260 14.82 -10.56 -40.75
CA LEU A 260 14.47 -9.15 -40.74
C LEU A 260 15.61 -8.28 -41.27
N ILE A 261 16.87 -8.52 -40.89
CA ILE A 261 18.02 -7.76 -41.40
C ILE A 261 18.15 -7.93 -42.93
N LEU A 262 17.93 -9.15 -43.42
CA LEU A 262 17.96 -9.44 -44.88
C LEU A 262 16.80 -8.73 -45.60
N GLU A 263 15.61 -8.68 -45.02
CA GLU A 263 14.48 -7.94 -45.57
C GLU A 263 14.76 -6.43 -45.56
N GLU A 264 15.29 -5.87 -44.46
CA GLU A 264 15.65 -4.46 -44.37
C GLU A 264 16.68 -4.03 -45.42
N GLY A 265 17.64 -4.90 -45.74
CA GLY A 265 18.62 -4.67 -46.81
C GLY A 265 18.02 -4.53 -48.22
N ASN A 266 16.78 -4.97 -48.43
CA ASN A 266 16.08 -4.86 -49.68
C ASN A 266 15.26 -3.58 -49.86
N PHE A 267 15.05 -2.81 -48.76
CA PHE A 267 14.31 -1.55 -48.82
C PHE A 267 15.17 -0.41 -49.39
N LYS A 268 14.56 0.42 -50.23
CA LYS A 268 15.26 1.50 -50.91
C LYS A 268 15.23 2.83 -50.08
N SER A 269 14.39 2.92 -49.08
CA SER A 269 14.26 4.13 -48.27
C SER A 269 14.03 3.79 -46.79
N GLU A 270 14.48 4.66 -45.90
CA GLU A 270 14.27 4.58 -44.45
C GLU A 270 12.77 4.57 -44.09
N ARG A 271 11.98 5.31 -44.83
CA ARG A 271 10.51 5.38 -44.67
C ARG A 271 9.82 4.05 -44.98
N GLU A 272 10.29 3.31 -45.99
CA GLU A 272 9.79 1.94 -46.29
C GLU A 272 10.13 0.97 -45.15
N THR A 273 11.32 1.10 -44.59
CA THR A 273 11.75 0.30 -43.43
C THR A 273 10.88 0.56 -42.21
N GLU A 274 10.56 1.84 -41.91
CA GLU A 274 9.69 2.21 -40.80
C GLU A 274 8.26 1.67 -41.00
N LEU A 275 7.70 1.84 -42.21
CA LEU A 275 6.37 1.33 -42.53
C LEU A 275 6.28 -0.21 -42.43
N ALA A 276 7.33 -0.92 -42.82
CA ALA A 276 7.39 -2.38 -42.73
C ALA A 276 7.43 -2.87 -41.27
N LYS A 277 7.85 -2.04 -40.32
CA LYS A 277 7.91 -2.37 -38.88
C LYS A 277 6.58 -2.12 -38.14
N VAL A 278 5.68 -1.32 -38.71
CA VAL A 278 4.42 -0.98 -38.07
C VAL A 278 3.57 -2.22 -37.81
N GLY A 279 3.18 -2.42 -36.54
CA GLY A 279 2.35 -3.57 -36.13
C GLY A 279 3.09 -4.90 -35.99
N LYS A 280 4.40 -4.94 -36.23
CA LYS A 280 5.22 -6.15 -36.03
C LYS A 280 5.97 -6.07 -34.69
N VAL A 281 6.14 -7.22 -34.06
CA VAL A 281 6.99 -7.35 -32.86
C VAL A 281 8.45 -7.20 -33.30
N ASP A 282 9.23 -6.38 -32.57
CA ASP A 282 10.65 -6.20 -32.85
C ASP A 282 11.43 -7.47 -32.50
N PRO A 283 11.97 -8.25 -33.50
CA PRO A 283 12.69 -9.48 -33.26
C PRO A 283 14.00 -9.24 -32.48
N LYS A 284 14.61 -8.07 -32.58
CA LYS A 284 15.81 -7.69 -31.84
C LYS A 284 15.53 -7.57 -30.35
N LEU A 285 14.43 -6.89 -30.00
CA LEU A 285 14.01 -6.75 -28.60
C LEU A 285 13.69 -8.12 -28.01
N PHE A 286 12.95 -8.94 -28.76
CA PHE A 286 12.57 -10.28 -28.33
C PHE A 286 13.77 -11.20 -28.13
N LEU A 287 14.76 -11.16 -29.03
CA LEU A 287 16.03 -11.87 -28.87
C LEU A 287 16.78 -11.43 -27.61
N LYS A 288 16.85 -10.11 -27.37
CA LYS A 288 17.51 -9.54 -26.18
C LYS A 288 16.83 -9.98 -24.88
N GLU A 289 15.51 -9.96 -24.83
CA GLU A 289 14.74 -10.38 -23.64
C GLU A 289 14.95 -11.85 -23.31
N ASN A 290 14.84 -12.73 -24.30
CA ASN A 290 15.07 -14.18 -24.12
C ASN A 290 16.53 -14.49 -23.75
N SER A 291 17.50 -13.77 -24.32
CA SER A 291 18.91 -13.91 -23.96
C SER A 291 19.17 -13.51 -22.51
N ASN A 292 18.60 -12.39 -22.06
CA ASN A 292 18.72 -11.92 -20.67
C ASN A 292 18.05 -12.90 -19.70
N GLU A 293 16.88 -13.45 -20.04
CA GLU A 293 16.19 -14.44 -19.23
C GLU A 293 17.02 -15.70 -19.04
N LEU A 294 17.62 -16.22 -20.11
CA LEU A 294 18.52 -17.38 -20.03
C LEU A 294 19.75 -17.08 -19.17
N ALA A 295 20.42 -15.95 -19.42
CA ALA A 295 21.60 -15.53 -18.67
C ALA A 295 21.29 -15.39 -17.16
N PHE A 296 20.16 -14.75 -16.82
CA PHE A 296 19.72 -14.62 -15.44
C PHE A 296 19.43 -15.97 -14.78
N SER A 297 18.72 -16.86 -15.46
CA SER A 297 18.40 -18.19 -14.92
C SER A 297 19.64 -19.04 -14.68
N GLN A 298 20.64 -18.96 -15.56
CA GLN A 298 21.93 -19.67 -15.38
C GLN A 298 22.75 -19.06 -14.26
N ALA A 299 22.84 -17.72 -14.16
CA ALA A 299 23.54 -17.05 -13.08
C ALA A 299 22.93 -17.39 -11.71
N ALA A 300 21.59 -17.42 -11.62
CA ALA A 300 20.88 -17.82 -10.40
C ALA A 300 21.17 -19.27 -10.01
N LEU A 301 21.15 -20.20 -10.98
CA LEU A 301 21.48 -21.62 -10.75
C LEU A 301 22.91 -21.78 -10.23
N MET A 302 23.88 -21.11 -10.87
CA MET A 302 25.29 -21.17 -10.47
C MET A 302 25.50 -20.59 -9.07
N SER A 303 24.80 -19.51 -8.71
CA SER A 303 24.85 -18.92 -7.37
C SER A 303 24.33 -19.88 -6.30
N VAL A 304 23.20 -20.56 -6.57
CA VAL A 304 22.64 -21.56 -5.64
C VAL A 304 23.58 -22.75 -5.47
N LEU A 305 24.16 -23.25 -6.56
CA LEU A 305 25.14 -24.34 -6.52
C LEU A 305 26.40 -23.96 -5.74
N HIS A 306 26.85 -22.71 -5.89
CA HIS A 306 28.00 -22.20 -5.14
C HIS A 306 27.74 -22.15 -3.65
N ILE A 307 26.59 -21.57 -3.24
CA ILE A 307 26.17 -21.51 -1.83
C ILE A 307 26.01 -22.90 -1.24
N SER A 308 25.39 -23.83 -1.97
CA SER A 308 25.22 -25.21 -1.47
C SER A 308 26.55 -25.94 -1.26
N LYS A 309 27.57 -25.68 -2.10
CA LYS A 309 28.92 -26.24 -1.91
C LYS A 309 29.69 -25.66 -0.73
N GLN A 310 29.37 -24.43 -0.32
CA GLN A 310 30.03 -23.80 0.86
C GLN A 310 29.34 -24.16 2.17
N SER A 311 28.12 -24.70 2.11
CA SER A 311 27.34 -25.06 3.31
C SER A 311 27.51 -26.54 3.74
N PHE A 312 28.27 -27.31 2.99
CA PHE A 312 28.69 -28.69 3.25
C PHE A 312 30.22 -28.77 3.11
#